data_b3e1b487a671f56612c5c958351e4fa3
#
_entry.id   b3e1b487a671f56612c5c958351e4fa3
#
_cell.length_a   1.000
_cell.length_b   1.000
_cell.length_c   1.000
_cell.angle_alpha   90.00
_cell.angle_beta   90.00
_cell.angle_gamma   90.00
#
_symmetry.space_group_name_H-M   'P 1'
#
loop_
_entity.id
_entity.type
_entity.pdbx_description
1 polymer ?
#
loop_
_entity_poly.entity_id
_entity_poly.type
_entity_poly.pdbx_seq_one_letter_code
_entity_poly.pdbx_strand_id
1 'polypeptide(L)'
;MKVHDLTPPTGSRKRAKRVARGIGGRGGKTADRGMKGQKARSKVRVGFEGGQMPYHQRIPKLKGFKNPFRVEYQAVNLDAIEESGLEEGTPESLYALGMVGKKSLVKVLGRGAISRAVNGRVHAASAAAEAAIIAAGGTVEKLPLPFAVRPPARGNALTNR
;
A
#
# COMPACT_ATOMS: atom_id res chain seq x y z
N MET A 1 17.82 19.12 23.16
CA MET A 1 17.97 18.80 21.73
C MET A 1 17.42 19.95 20.91
N LYS A 2 18.24 20.60 20.11
CA LYS A 2 17.87 21.72 19.23
C LYS A 2 17.76 21.23 17.79
N VAL A 3 17.09 21.98 16.92
CA VAL A 3 16.88 21.55 15.51
C VAL A 3 18.19 21.30 14.77
N HIS A 4 19.26 22.03 15.09
CA HIS A 4 20.59 21.84 14.48
C HIS A 4 21.32 20.59 14.99
N ASP A 5 20.89 19.99 16.10
CA ASP A 5 21.45 18.73 16.62
C ASP A 5 20.92 17.51 15.88
N LEU A 6 19.88 17.68 15.03
CA LEU A 6 19.29 16.61 14.23
C LEU A 6 20.17 16.30 13.03
N THR A 7 20.94 15.23 13.13
CA THR A 7 21.76 14.72 12.04
C THR A 7 21.10 13.48 11.41
N PRO A 8 21.03 13.41 10.08
CA PRO A 8 20.48 12.21 9.43
C PRO A 8 21.43 11.01 9.65
N PRO A 9 20.89 9.78 9.70
CA PRO A 9 21.71 8.58 9.81
C PRO A 9 22.74 8.49 8.69
N THR A 10 23.90 7.93 9.00
CA THR A 10 25.00 7.77 8.03
C THR A 10 24.52 6.99 6.80
N GLY A 11 24.74 7.52 5.60
CA GLY A 11 24.33 6.91 4.34
C GLY A 11 22.90 7.25 3.87
N SER A 12 22.07 7.92 4.69
CA SER A 12 20.72 8.36 4.27
C SER A 12 20.74 9.45 3.21
N ARG A 13 21.82 10.23 3.13
CA ARG A 13 22.04 11.26 2.12
C ARG A 13 23.28 10.96 1.31
N LYS A 14 23.13 10.87 -0.01
CA LYS A 14 24.26 10.78 -0.95
C LYS A 14 24.54 12.16 -1.54
N ARG A 15 25.81 12.56 -1.59
CA ARG A 15 26.21 13.78 -2.28
C ARG A 15 25.86 13.68 -3.77
N ALA A 16 25.13 14.66 -4.29
CA ALA A 16 24.79 14.70 -5.71
C ALA A 16 26.06 14.73 -6.57
N LYS A 17 26.13 13.82 -7.57
CA LYS A 17 27.24 13.80 -8.53
C LYS A 17 27.15 15.03 -9.44
N ARG A 18 28.17 15.88 -9.43
CA ARG A 18 28.28 17.03 -10.33
C ARG A 18 29.07 16.62 -11.56
N VAL A 19 28.47 16.73 -12.75
CA VAL A 19 29.07 16.37 -14.04
C VAL A 19 29.44 17.62 -14.83
N ALA A 20 30.31 17.45 -15.85
CA ALA A 20 30.78 18.54 -16.72
C ALA A 20 31.43 19.72 -15.95
N ARG A 21 32.22 19.39 -14.93
CA ARG A 21 33.05 20.38 -14.19
C ARG A 21 34.51 20.10 -14.41
N GLY A 22 35.00 20.41 -15.63
CA GLY A 22 36.34 20.11 -16.10
C GLY A 22 36.41 18.84 -16.96
N ILE A 23 37.65 18.46 -17.32
CA ILE A 23 37.92 17.36 -18.27
C ILE A 23 38.18 16.05 -17.54
N GLY A 24 38.69 16.11 -16.32
CA GLY A 24 39.05 14.92 -15.54
C GLY A 24 37.87 14.17 -14.93
N GLY A 25 38.10 12.91 -14.66
CA GLY A 25 37.15 12.05 -13.97
C GLY A 25 35.95 11.57 -14.81
N ARG A 26 35.18 10.68 -14.20
CA ARG A 26 33.97 10.11 -14.82
C ARG A 26 32.85 11.17 -14.89
N GLY A 27 32.41 11.50 -16.09
CA GLY A 27 31.41 12.55 -16.34
C GLY A 27 32.00 13.93 -16.56
N GLY A 28 33.28 14.03 -16.83
CA GLY A 28 33.94 15.28 -17.30
C GLY A 28 33.56 15.64 -18.73
N LYS A 29 34.03 16.79 -19.22
CA LYS A 29 33.83 17.31 -20.59
C LYS A 29 32.33 17.38 -20.99
N THR A 30 31.82 16.35 -21.63
CA THR A 30 30.45 16.28 -22.19
C THR A 30 29.44 15.63 -21.24
N ALA A 31 29.78 15.45 -19.98
CA ALA A 31 28.92 14.80 -18.98
C ALA A 31 28.48 13.36 -19.38
N ASP A 32 29.36 12.62 -20.07
CA ASP A 32 29.09 11.28 -20.63
C ASP A 32 27.98 11.25 -21.71
N ARG A 33 27.58 12.40 -22.28
CA ARG A 33 26.52 12.47 -23.31
C ARG A 33 27.03 12.37 -24.73
N GLY A 34 28.35 12.40 -24.95
CA GLY A 34 28.97 12.47 -26.27
C GLY A 34 28.86 13.84 -26.91
N MET A 35 29.12 13.93 -28.23
CA MET A 35 29.24 15.21 -28.94
C MET A 35 28.02 15.57 -29.76
N LYS A 36 27.48 14.63 -30.52
CA LYS A 36 26.34 14.81 -31.42
C LYS A 36 25.22 13.88 -30.95
N GLY A 37 23.99 14.20 -31.29
CA GLY A 37 22.84 13.41 -30.94
C GLY A 37 21.80 14.20 -30.14
N GLN A 38 20.56 13.78 -30.27
CA GLN A 38 19.42 14.48 -29.68
C GLN A 38 19.47 14.49 -28.15
N LYS A 39 19.89 13.39 -27.53
CA LYS A 39 19.98 13.27 -26.06
C LYS A 39 21.16 14.01 -25.46
N ALA A 40 22.16 14.39 -26.28
CA ALA A 40 23.30 15.20 -25.81
C ALA A 40 22.94 16.68 -25.63
N ARG A 41 21.99 17.20 -26.41
CA ARG A 41 21.62 18.62 -26.47
C ARG A 41 20.37 18.96 -25.67
N SER A 42 19.38 18.08 -25.65
CA SER A 42 18.12 18.27 -24.94
C SER A 42 17.58 16.97 -24.36
N LYS A 43 16.60 17.07 -23.50
CA LYS A 43 15.86 15.91 -23.02
C LYS A 43 14.74 15.58 -24.01
N VAL A 44 14.77 14.37 -24.55
CA VAL A 44 13.61 13.80 -25.23
C VAL A 44 12.59 13.36 -24.20
N ARG A 45 11.33 13.73 -24.37
CA ARG A 45 10.27 13.31 -23.46
C ARG A 45 10.14 11.78 -23.44
N VAL A 46 9.76 11.22 -22.32
CA VAL A 46 9.51 9.78 -22.17
C VAL A 46 8.35 9.38 -23.10
N GLY A 47 8.51 8.27 -23.82
CA GLY A 47 7.50 7.77 -24.76
C GLY A 47 7.46 8.48 -26.12
N PHE A 48 8.47 9.31 -26.46
CA PHE A 48 8.59 9.88 -27.80
C PHE A 48 9.10 8.82 -28.79
N GLU A 49 8.34 8.58 -29.85
CA GLU A 49 8.58 7.56 -30.86
C GLU A 49 8.92 8.16 -32.25
N GLY A 50 9.64 9.29 -32.29
CA GLY A 50 10.10 9.88 -33.53
C GLY A 50 9.01 10.50 -34.43
N GLY A 51 7.83 10.77 -33.91
CA GLY A 51 6.68 11.28 -34.66
C GLY A 51 5.61 10.23 -34.94
N GLN A 52 5.90 8.95 -34.77
CA GLN A 52 4.90 7.89 -34.73
C GLN A 52 3.96 8.09 -33.53
N MET A 53 2.69 7.70 -33.67
CA MET A 53 1.72 7.74 -32.56
C MET A 53 2.25 6.94 -31.36
N PRO A 54 2.48 7.57 -30.21
CA PRO A 54 3.03 6.91 -29.04
C PRO A 54 2.19 5.73 -28.55
N TYR A 55 2.83 4.71 -28.02
CA TYR A 55 2.16 3.47 -27.58
C TYR A 55 0.99 3.72 -26.63
N HIS A 56 1.13 4.66 -25.69
CA HIS A 56 0.07 5.03 -24.74
C HIS A 56 -1.20 5.59 -25.41
N GLN A 57 -1.08 6.14 -26.62
CA GLN A 57 -2.23 6.63 -27.39
C GLN A 57 -2.87 5.52 -28.25
N ARG A 58 -2.13 4.45 -28.54
CA ARG A 58 -2.62 3.29 -29.30
C ARG A 58 -3.36 2.28 -28.43
N ILE A 59 -3.10 2.27 -27.12
CA ILE A 59 -3.78 1.37 -26.18
C ILE A 59 -5.24 1.79 -26.04
N PRO A 60 -6.20 0.86 -26.18
CA PRO A 60 -7.61 1.15 -25.95
C PRO A 60 -7.84 1.60 -24.51
N LYS A 61 -8.77 2.51 -24.32
CA LYS A 61 -9.16 2.96 -22.97
C LYS A 61 -9.78 1.80 -22.19
N LEU A 62 -9.42 1.71 -20.91
CA LEU A 62 -10.05 0.75 -20.00
C LEU A 62 -11.54 1.04 -19.91
N LYS A 63 -12.35 -0.02 -20.06
CA LYS A 63 -13.81 0.05 -19.89
C LYS A 63 -14.17 -0.18 -18.44
N GLY A 64 -15.34 0.31 -18.05
CA GLY A 64 -15.86 0.16 -16.69
C GLY A 64 -15.71 1.41 -15.83
N PHE A 65 -16.06 1.27 -14.59
CA PHE A 65 -15.99 2.34 -13.58
C PHE A 65 -15.58 1.77 -12.23
N LYS A 66 -15.06 2.63 -11.35
CA LYS A 66 -14.84 2.29 -9.95
C LYS A 66 -16.11 2.54 -9.16
N ASN A 67 -16.65 1.49 -8.51
CA ASN A 67 -17.83 1.65 -7.68
C ASN A 67 -17.55 2.60 -6.51
N PRO A 68 -18.18 3.79 -6.43
CA PRO A 68 -17.95 4.75 -5.34
C PRO A 68 -18.50 4.26 -3.99
N PHE A 69 -19.38 3.27 -3.99
CA PHE A 69 -19.97 2.67 -2.77
C PHE A 69 -19.25 1.40 -2.33
N ARG A 70 -18.08 1.12 -2.88
CA ARG A 70 -17.27 -0.04 -2.48
C ARG A 70 -16.82 0.11 -1.04
N VAL A 71 -17.11 -0.89 -0.22
CA VAL A 71 -16.61 -1.02 1.14
C VAL A 71 -15.28 -1.78 1.09
N GLU A 72 -14.20 -1.13 1.45
CA GLU A 72 -12.87 -1.74 1.45
C GLU A 72 -12.43 -2.08 2.88
N TYR A 73 -11.98 -3.31 3.07
CA TYR A 73 -11.43 -3.78 4.33
C TYR A 73 -9.92 -3.99 4.19
N GLN A 74 -9.17 -3.65 5.23
CA GLN A 74 -7.81 -4.12 5.39
C GLN A 74 -7.81 -5.50 6.03
N ALA A 75 -7.18 -6.45 5.35
CA ALA A 75 -7.10 -7.83 5.80
C ALA A 75 -5.95 -7.98 6.80
N VAL A 76 -6.24 -8.63 7.93
CA VAL A 76 -5.26 -9.06 8.92
C VAL A 76 -5.41 -10.56 9.08
N ASN A 77 -4.32 -11.32 9.02
CA ASN A 77 -4.32 -12.77 9.15
C ASN A 77 -4.07 -13.20 10.60
N LEU A 78 -4.47 -14.43 10.93
CA LEU A 78 -4.26 -14.98 12.29
C LEU A 78 -2.78 -15.12 12.65
N ASP A 79 -1.92 -15.46 11.68
CA ASP A 79 -0.47 -15.51 11.86
C ASP A 79 0.10 -14.17 12.38
N ALA A 80 -0.31 -13.07 11.77
CA ALA A 80 0.14 -11.73 12.17
C ALA A 80 -0.37 -11.34 13.58
N ILE A 81 -1.58 -11.76 13.95
CA ILE A 81 -2.11 -11.53 15.31
C ILE A 81 -1.35 -12.36 16.33
N GLU A 82 -1.02 -13.63 16.01
CA GLU A 82 -0.23 -14.49 16.89
C GLU A 82 1.17 -13.95 17.13
N GLU A 83 1.86 -13.54 16.06
CA GLU A 83 3.21 -12.93 16.11
C GLU A 83 3.24 -11.63 16.92
N SER A 84 2.18 -10.83 16.84
CA SER A 84 2.10 -9.53 17.52
C SER A 84 1.97 -9.64 19.06
N GLY A 85 1.56 -10.77 19.58
CA GLY A 85 1.35 -10.95 21.01
C GLY A 85 0.10 -10.28 21.58
N LEU A 86 -0.82 -9.79 20.73
CA LEU A 86 -2.03 -9.10 21.20
C LEU A 86 -3.02 -10.06 21.86
N GLU A 87 -3.58 -9.67 22.99
CA GLU A 87 -4.71 -10.32 23.67
C GLU A 87 -6.04 -9.73 23.18
N GLU A 88 -6.04 -8.43 22.82
CA GLU A 88 -7.19 -7.73 22.30
C GLU A 88 -6.93 -7.24 20.87
N GLY A 89 -7.62 -7.84 19.90
CA GLY A 89 -7.57 -7.47 18.48
C GLY A 89 -8.56 -6.35 18.15
N THR A 90 -8.33 -5.12 18.64
CA THR A 90 -9.14 -3.95 18.28
C THR A 90 -8.53 -3.22 17.08
N PRO A 91 -9.32 -2.44 16.30
CA PRO A 91 -8.76 -1.63 15.21
C PRO A 91 -7.69 -0.65 15.69
N GLU A 92 -7.79 -0.15 16.92
CA GLU A 92 -6.85 0.79 17.52
C GLU A 92 -5.53 0.11 17.89
N SER A 93 -5.57 -1.09 18.50
CA SER A 93 -4.37 -1.87 18.83
C SER A 93 -3.62 -2.30 17.57
N LEU A 94 -4.35 -2.75 16.53
CA LEU A 94 -3.78 -3.10 15.23
C LEU A 94 -3.17 -1.90 14.50
N TYR A 95 -3.76 -0.71 14.66
CA TYR A 95 -3.20 0.53 14.14
C TYR A 95 -1.92 0.93 14.89
N ALA A 96 -1.88 0.82 16.21
CA ALA A 96 -0.71 1.13 17.02
C ALA A 96 0.51 0.29 16.63
N LEU A 97 0.29 -0.97 16.24
CA LEU A 97 1.32 -1.87 15.70
C LEU A 97 1.63 -1.65 14.21
N GLY A 98 0.94 -0.73 13.54
CA GLY A 98 1.14 -0.45 12.13
C GLY A 98 0.62 -1.51 11.15
N MET A 99 -0.18 -2.46 11.62
CA MET A 99 -0.78 -3.52 10.78
C MET A 99 -1.89 -3.00 9.88
N VAL A 100 -2.61 -1.98 10.33
CA VAL A 100 -3.72 -1.35 9.61
C VAL A 100 -3.57 0.16 9.57
N GLY A 101 -4.16 0.79 8.58
CA GLY A 101 -4.18 2.26 8.45
C GLY A 101 -5.17 2.90 9.42
N LYS A 102 -4.96 4.17 9.70
CA LYS A 102 -5.85 4.98 10.53
C LYS A 102 -7.27 5.00 9.93
N LYS A 103 -8.27 4.70 10.75
CA LYS A 103 -9.69 4.64 10.35
C LYS A 103 -10.03 3.57 9.29
N SER A 104 -9.18 2.60 9.06
CA SER A 104 -9.46 1.50 8.14
C SER A 104 -10.44 0.51 8.74
N LEU A 105 -11.31 -0.04 7.89
CA LEU A 105 -12.15 -1.17 8.27
C LEU A 105 -11.30 -2.43 8.30
N VAL A 106 -11.35 -3.18 9.38
CA VAL A 106 -10.53 -4.37 9.61
C VAL A 106 -11.34 -5.63 9.33
N LYS A 107 -10.75 -6.55 8.56
CA LYS A 107 -11.28 -7.90 8.35
C LYS A 107 -10.23 -8.95 8.71
N VAL A 108 -10.56 -9.84 9.63
CA VAL A 108 -9.69 -10.96 10.02
C VAL A 108 -9.90 -12.14 9.09
N LEU A 109 -8.79 -12.68 8.59
CA LEU A 109 -8.74 -13.84 7.69
C LEU A 109 -8.03 -15.02 8.35
N GLY A 110 -8.48 -16.24 8.02
CA GLY A 110 -8.09 -17.49 8.67
C GLY A 110 -6.76 -18.09 8.21
N ARG A 111 -5.83 -17.30 7.64
CA ARG A 111 -4.48 -17.80 7.33
C ARG A 111 -3.64 -17.85 8.60
N GLY A 112 -2.95 -18.95 8.83
CA GLY A 112 -2.13 -19.20 10.01
C GLY A 112 -2.90 -19.96 11.10
N ALA A 113 -2.22 -20.25 12.20
CA ALA A 113 -2.77 -20.86 13.38
C ALA A 113 -2.73 -19.86 14.54
N ILE A 114 -3.69 -19.93 15.42
CA ILE A 114 -3.72 -19.17 16.67
C ILE A 114 -3.78 -20.16 17.84
N SER A 115 -2.85 -20.00 18.80
CA SER A 115 -2.74 -20.87 19.97
C SER A 115 -3.26 -20.21 21.25
N ARG A 116 -3.39 -18.87 21.21
CA ARG A 116 -3.82 -18.07 22.36
C ARG A 116 -5.26 -17.62 22.23
N ALA A 117 -5.91 -17.44 23.35
CA ALA A 117 -7.22 -16.81 23.40
C ALA A 117 -7.08 -15.32 23.06
N VAL A 118 -7.73 -14.89 21.99
CA VAL A 118 -7.74 -13.49 21.55
C VAL A 118 -9.16 -12.97 21.46
N ASN A 119 -9.42 -11.82 22.05
CA ASN A 119 -10.70 -11.14 21.97
C ASN A 119 -10.68 -10.15 20.78
N GLY A 120 -11.22 -10.57 19.64
CA GLY A 120 -11.27 -9.79 18.41
C GLY A 120 -12.50 -8.89 18.34
N ARG A 121 -12.32 -7.55 18.35
CA ARG A 121 -13.38 -6.58 18.06
C ARG A 121 -13.12 -5.97 16.71
N VAL A 122 -13.71 -6.53 15.64
CA VAL A 122 -13.37 -6.19 14.25
C VAL A 122 -14.64 -5.95 13.42
N HIS A 123 -14.51 -5.26 12.28
CA HIS A 123 -15.67 -4.97 11.43
C HIS A 123 -16.16 -6.20 10.66
N ALA A 124 -15.27 -7.14 10.34
CA ALA A 124 -15.60 -8.39 9.69
C ALA A 124 -14.59 -9.49 10.04
N ALA A 125 -15.01 -10.74 9.99
CA ALA A 125 -14.13 -11.90 10.05
C ALA A 125 -14.58 -12.94 9.01
N SER A 126 -13.68 -13.81 8.57
CA SER A 126 -14.06 -14.96 7.75
C SER A 126 -14.54 -16.10 8.64
N ALA A 127 -15.40 -16.98 8.14
CA ALA A 127 -15.91 -18.12 8.90
C ALA A 127 -14.78 -19.00 9.47
N ALA A 128 -13.70 -19.21 8.68
CA ALA A 128 -12.53 -19.95 9.14
C ALA A 128 -11.78 -19.23 10.28
N ALA A 129 -11.67 -17.89 10.23
CA ALA A 129 -11.04 -17.12 11.30
C ALA A 129 -11.88 -17.12 12.58
N GLU A 130 -13.20 -16.97 12.46
CA GLU A 130 -14.11 -17.06 13.61
C GLU A 130 -14.01 -18.43 14.29
N ALA A 131 -14.05 -19.52 13.50
CA ALA A 131 -13.92 -20.87 14.04
C ALA A 131 -12.57 -21.10 14.75
N ALA A 132 -11.48 -20.62 14.18
CA ALA A 132 -10.14 -20.76 14.76
C ALA A 132 -9.98 -19.97 16.07
N ILE A 133 -10.49 -18.73 16.14
CA ILE A 133 -10.44 -17.91 17.35
C ILE A 133 -11.27 -18.54 18.47
N ILE A 134 -12.48 -19.02 18.15
CA ILE A 134 -13.35 -19.68 19.12
C ILE A 134 -12.72 -21.00 19.62
N ALA A 135 -12.10 -21.78 18.72
CA ALA A 135 -11.39 -23.02 19.09
C ALA A 135 -10.21 -22.75 20.03
N ALA A 136 -9.53 -21.58 19.89
CA ALA A 136 -8.47 -21.13 20.79
C ALA A 136 -8.99 -20.50 22.11
N GLY A 137 -10.32 -20.50 22.34
CA GLY A 137 -10.94 -19.93 23.55
C GLY A 137 -11.15 -18.43 23.52
N GLY A 138 -10.97 -17.79 22.37
CA GLY A 138 -11.21 -16.36 22.18
C GLY A 138 -12.66 -16.03 21.78
N THR A 139 -12.93 -14.73 21.65
CA THR A 139 -14.25 -14.20 21.23
C THR A 139 -14.12 -13.30 20.02
N VAL A 140 -15.15 -13.23 19.18
CA VAL A 140 -15.20 -12.31 18.03
C VAL A 140 -16.46 -11.45 18.11
N GLU A 141 -16.27 -10.16 18.32
CA GLU A 141 -17.34 -9.15 18.31
C GLU A 141 -17.26 -8.36 16.99
N LYS A 142 -18.38 -8.30 16.25
CA LYS A 142 -18.46 -7.53 15.00
C LYS A 142 -18.87 -6.09 15.30
N LEU A 143 -17.99 -5.15 15.02
CA LEU A 143 -18.26 -3.73 15.14
C LEU A 143 -19.17 -3.24 14.00
N PRO A 144 -20.12 -2.34 14.27
CA PRO A 144 -20.92 -1.72 13.24
C PRO A 144 -20.05 -0.86 12.31
N LEU A 145 -20.45 -0.79 11.04
CA LEU A 145 -19.79 0.11 10.08
C LEU A 145 -20.11 1.56 10.42
N PRO A 146 -19.16 2.50 10.26
CA PRO A 146 -19.35 3.91 10.59
C PRO A 146 -20.27 4.66 9.60
N PHE A 147 -20.81 3.96 8.61
CA PHE A 147 -21.72 4.50 7.60
C PHE A 147 -22.78 3.46 7.21
N ALA A 148 -23.94 3.94 6.74
CA ALA A 148 -24.98 3.08 6.22
C ALA A 148 -24.53 2.45 4.89
N VAL A 149 -24.49 1.12 4.84
CA VAL A 149 -24.23 0.41 3.58
C VAL A 149 -25.50 0.47 2.74
N ARG A 150 -25.39 1.00 1.51
CA ARG A 150 -26.51 0.99 0.57
C ARG A 150 -26.89 -0.44 0.24
N PRO A 151 -28.15 -0.84 0.39
CA PRO A 151 -28.59 -2.18 0.04
C PRO A 151 -28.36 -2.45 -1.46
N PRO A 152 -28.10 -3.71 -1.86
CA PRO A 152 -27.95 -4.05 -3.26
C PRO A 152 -29.21 -3.64 -4.04
N ALA A 153 -29.00 -3.15 -5.27
CA ALA A 153 -30.12 -2.89 -6.16
C ALA A 153 -30.86 -4.22 -6.41
N ARG A 154 -32.19 -4.20 -6.31
CA ARG A 154 -33.04 -5.38 -6.49
C ARG A 154 -32.76 -5.99 -7.87
N GLY A 155 -32.25 -7.22 -7.95
CA GLY A 155 -31.93 -7.93 -9.19
C GLY A 155 -30.49 -7.84 -9.68
N ASN A 156 -29.55 -7.15 -8.98
CA ASN A 156 -28.17 -7.06 -9.40
C ASN A 156 -27.22 -7.50 -8.28
N ALA A 157 -26.85 -8.78 -8.27
CA ALA A 157 -25.92 -9.36 -7.30
C ALA A 157 -24.47 -8.86 -7.41
N LEU A 158 -24.15 -8.09 -8.47
CA LEU A 158 -22.79 -7.63 -8.78
C LEU A 158 -22.44 -6.25 -8.18
N THR A 159 -23.42 -5.50 -7.68
CA THR A 159 -23.22 -4.12 -7.22
C THR A 159 -22.62 -4.00 -5.82
N ASN A 160 -22.59 -5.06 -5.03
CA ASN A 160 -22.13 -5.06 -3.63
C ASN A 160 -21.06 -6.13 -3.35
N ARG A 161 -20.22 -6.43 -4.29
CA ARG A 161 -19.03 -7.27 -4.06
C ARG A 161 -17.79 -6.42 -3.82
#